data_b628498541e4160007f3a88cfaa485d2
#
_entry.id   b628498541e4160007f3a88cfaa485d2
#
_cell.length_a   1.000
_cell.length_b   1.000
_cell.length_c   1.000
_cell.angle_alpha   90.00
_cell.angle_beta   90.00
_cell.angle_gamma   90.00
#
_symmetry.space_group_name_H-M   'P 1'
#
loop_
_entity.id
_entity.type
_entity.pdbx_description
1 polymer ?
#
loop_
_entity_poly.entity_id
_entity_poly.type
_entity_poly.pdbx_seq_one_letter_code
_entity_poly.pdbx_strand_id
1 'polypeptide(L)'
;MMKRILIALLFIFSCIGAMAQNANEHLKFMGIPINGTLESFTQKLVDKGMKRQQGWDDIGVFRGKFAGKNDCTIYVAKVPSRNIVYRTTICLPPSETWEWLENDYAEFKRMLTSKYGEPKSCSESFKEGTYVGSDYLKISALKEGKCDYYSIWGATEGVIALEIFNADASSNCCVRLSYFDRINYKLAKDSKQNDL
;
A
#
# COMPACT_ATOMS: atom_id res chain seq x y z
N MET A 1 -35.05 -33.85 17.88
CA MET A 1 -33.63 -33.51 18.02
C MET A 1 -32.88 -33.49 16.70
N MET A 2 -33.11 -34.44 15.77
CA MET A 2 -32.41 -34.51 14.47
C MET A 2 -32.63 -33.33 13.51
N LYS A 3 -33.83 -32.72 13.46
CA LYS A 3 -34.13 -31.59 12.53
C LYS A 3 -33.34 -30.31 12.87
N ARG A 4 -32.97 -30.06 14.15
CA ARG A 4 -32.22 -28.89 14.55
C ARG A 4 -30.70 -29.00 14.23
N ILE A 5 -30.16 -30.22 14.20
CA ILE A 5 -28.77 -30.49 13.84
C ILE A 5 -28.56 -30.35 12.32
N LEU A 6 -29.56 -30.72 11.51
CA LEU A 6 -29.50 -30.59 10.04
C LEU A 6 -29.51 -29.15 9.58
N ILE A 7 -30.25 -28.26 10.25
CA ILE A 7 -30.28 -26.81 9.95
C ILE A 7 -28.96 -26.14 10.35
N ALA A 8 -28.33 -26.55 11.46
CA ALA A 8 -27.03 -26.01 11.86
C ALA A 8 -25.90 -26.42 10.90
N LEU A 9 -25.94 -27.64 10.35
CA LEU A 9 -24.97 -28.09 9.34
C LEU A 9 -25.12 -27.35 7.99
N LEU A 10 -26.35 -26.99 7.59
CA LEU A 10 -26.59 -26.20 6.37
C LEU A 10 -26.05 -24.76 6.50
N PHE A 11 -26.10 -24.17 7.71
CA PHE A 11 -25.57 -22.82 7.95
C PHE A 11 -24.04 -22.79 7.98
N ILE A 12 -23.37 -23.85 8.42
CA ILE A 12 -21.91 -23.94 8.41
C ILE A 12 -21.36 -24.09 6.99
N PHE A 13 -22.08 -24.79 6.10
CA PHE A 13 -21.65 -24.97 4.71
C PHE A 13 -21.81 -23.71 3.85
N SER A 14 -22.76 -22.81 4.18
CA SER A 14 -22.91 -21.52 3.48
C SER A 14 -21.81 -20.50 3.82
N CYS A 15 -21.19 -20.60 5.00
CA CYS A 15 -20.06 -19.73 5.38
C CYS A 15 -18.74 -20.13 4.72
N ILE A 16 -18.55 -21.40 4.35
CA ILE A 16 -17.33 -21.88 3.68
C ILE A 16 -17.30 -21.43 2.21
N GLY A 17 -18.47 -21.33 1.54
CA GLY A 17 -18.58 -20.83 0.16
C GLY A 17 -18.18 -19.36 0.00
N ALA A 18 -18.43 -18.51 0.98
CA ALA A 18 -18.06 -17.09 0.95
C ALA A 18 -16.55 -16.85 1.12
N MET A 19 -15.83 -17.71 1.85
CA MET A 19 -14.38 -17.62 1.99
C MET A 19 -13.61 -18.11 0.75
N ALA A 20 -14.16 -19.05 -0.01
CA ALA A 20 -13.52 -19.54 -1.23
C ALA A 20 -13.63 -18.55 -2.40
N GLN A 21 -14.67 -17.70 -2.42
CA GLN A 21 -14.88 -16.71 -3.48
C GLN A 21 -13.85 -15.55 -3.42
N ASN A 22 -13.35 -15.19 -2.24
CA ASN A 22 -12.39 -14.08 -2.06
C ASN A 22 -10.94 -14.47 -2.40
N ALA A 23 -10.63 -15.75 -2.54
CA ALA A 23 -9.26 -16.23 -2.80
C ALA A 23 -8.71 -15.82 -4.18
N ASN A 24 -9.58 -15.48 -5.13
CA ASN A 24 -9.23 -15.07 -6.50
C ASN A 24 -9.45 -13.58 -6.77
N GLU A 25 -9.88 -12.80 -5.78
CA GLU A 25 -10.03 -11.36 -5.95
C GLU A 25 -8.69 -10.65 -5.85
N HIS A 26 -8.57 -9.58 -6.66
CA HIS A 26 -7.43 -8.68 -6.64
C HIS A 26 -7.65 -7.55 -5.65
N LEU A 27 -6.58 -7.15 -4.96
CA LEU A 27 -6.58 -5.95 -4.12
C LEU A 27 -6.96 -4.73 -4.97
N LYS A 28 -7.79 -3.83 -4.42
CA LYS A 28 -8.28 -2.66 -5.14
C LYS A 28 -7.58 -1.39 -4.67
N PHE A 29 -7.12 -0.59 -5.62
CA PHE A 29 -6.64 0.77 -5.41
C PHE A 29 -7.62 1.77 -6.06
N MET A 30 -8.16 2.70 -5.29
CA MET A 30 -9.21 3.64 -5.75
C MET A 30 -10.41 2.94 -6.42
N GLY A 31 -10.75 1.72 -5.96
CA GLY A 31 -11.79 0.89 -6.57
C GLY A 31 -11.38 0.14 -7.85
N ILE A 32 -10.14 0.32 -8.33
CA ILE A 32 -9.58 -0.37 -9.49
C ILE A 32 -8.85 -1.62 -9.00
N PRO A 33 -9.18 -2.85 -9.46
CA PRO A 33 -8.40 -4.04 -9.16
C PRO A 33 -6.95 -3.89 -9.66
N ILE A 34 -5.97 -4.20 -8.81
CA ILE A 34 -4.54 -4.16 -9.15
C ILE A 34 -4.22 -5.38 -10.03
N ASN A 35 -4.61 -5.28 -11.29
CA ASN A 35 -4.50 -6.33 -12.30
C ASN A 35 -4.56 -5.73 -13.71
N GLY A 36 -4.32 -6.56 -14.73
CA GLY A 36 -4.29 -6.17 -16.13
C GLY A 36 -2.99 -5.52 -16.54
N THR A 37 -2.93 -5.01 -17.77
CA THR A 37 -1.74 -4.36 -18.30
C THR A 37 -1.51 -2.98 -17.68
N LEU A 38 -0.26 -2.51 -17.71
CA LEU A 38 0.07 -1.16 -17.23
C LEU A 38 -0.78 -0.09 -17.93
N GLU A 39 -0.99 -0.21 -19.22
CA GLU A 39 -1.78 0.72 -20.04
C GLU A 39 -3.24 0.73 -19.59
N SER A 40 -3.85 -0.46 -19.47
CA SER A 40 -5.26 -0.60 -19.06
C SER A 40 -5.51 -0.08 -17.64
N PHE A 41 -4.61 -0.36 -16.69
CA PHE A 41 -4.73 0.10 -15.32
C PHE A 41 -4.55 1.63 -15.25
N THR A 42 -3.54 2.15 -15.94
CA THR A 42 -3.22 3.58 -15.90
C THR A 42 -4.27 4.43 -16.60
N GLN A 43 -4.93 3.92 -17.65
CA GLN A 43 -6.06 4.62 -18.25
C GLN A 43 -7.20 4.84 -17.24
N LYS A 44 -7.51 3.83 -16.42
CA LYS A 44 -8.52 3.96 -15.36
C LYS A 44 -8.14 4.99 -14.29
N LEU A 45 -6.84 5.22 -14.03
CA LEU A 45 -6.39 6.30 -13.16
C LEU A 45 -6.60 7.67 -13.80
N VAL A 46 -6.34 7.80 -15.09
CA VAL A 46 -6.62 9.04 -15.85
C VAL A 46 -8.11 9.34 -15.83
N ASP A 47 -8.97 8.35 -16.03
CA ASP A 47 -10.43 8.49 -15.97
C ASP A 47 -10.92 8.94 -14.57
N LYS A 48 -10.12 8.69 -13.52
CA LYS A 48 -10.35 9.20 -12.15
C LYS A 48 -9.69 10.57 -11.88
N GLY A 49 -9.18 11.24 -12.92
CA GLY A 49 -8.62 12.59 -12.82
C GLY A 49 -7.14 12.64 -12.46
N MET A 50 -6.42 11.51 -12.48
CA MET A 50 -4.98 11.50 -12.28
C MET A 50 -4.26 11.98 -13.55
N LYS A 51 -3.27 12.84 -13.40
CA LYS A 51 -2.47 13.38 -14.51
C LYS A 51 -1.21 12.53 -14.71
N ARG A 52 -1.06 11.93 -15.87
CA ARG A 52 0.13 11.14 -16.21
C ARG A 52 1.37 12.03 -16.23
N GLN A 53 2.45 11.49 -15.68
CA GLN A 53 3.79 12.07 -15.67
C GLN A 53 4.74 11.19 -16.47
N GLN A 54 5.96 11.66 -16.70
CA GLN A 54 7.01 10.82 -17.28
C GLN A 54 7.33 9.69 -16.27
N GLY A 55 7.31 8.46 -16.76
CA GLY A 55 7.59 7.24 -15.98
C GLY A 55 8.79 6.49 -16.57
N TRP A 56 8.91 5.23 -16.19
CA TRP A 56 9.91 4.28 -16.73
C TRP A 56 9.18 3.11 -17.39
N ASP A 57 9.91 2.23 -18.06
CA ASP A 57 9.34 1.11 -18.83
C ASP A 57 8.42 0.21 -18.00
N ASP A 58 8.77 -0.01 -16.71
CA ASP A 58 8.01 -0.88 -15.79
C ASP A 58 7.20 -0.12 -14.75
N ILE A 59 7.24 1.23 -14.75
CA ILE A 59 6.58 2.08 -13.75
C ILE A 59 5.88 3.25 -14.41
N GLY A 60 4.54 3.26 -14.32
CA GLY A 60 3.73 4.43 -14.64
C GLY A 60 3.71 5.41 -13.47
N VAL A 61 3.86 6.72 -13.75
CA VAL A 61 3.86 7.79 -12.74
C VAL A 61 2.70 8.74 -13.00
N PHE A 62 1.98 9.09 -11.92
CA PHE A 62 0.81 9.97 -11.97
C PHE A 62 0.84 10.98 -10.83
N ARG A 63 0.18 12.10 -11.03
CA ARG A 63 -0.02 13.10 -9.99
C ARG A 63 -1.50 13.47 -9.89
N GLY A 64 -2.00 13.65 -8.67
CA GLY A 64 -3.39 14.04 -8.45
C GLY A 64 -3.83 14.01 -7.00
N LYS A 65 -5.14 14.07 -6.80
CA LYS A 65 -5.75 14.07 -5.47
C LYS A 65 -6.01 12.64 -4.99
N PHE A 66 -5.62 12.35 -3.75
CA PHE A 66 -5.89 11.06 -3.12
C PHE A 66 -6.33 11.24 -1.67
N ALA A 67 -7.46 10.64 -1.28
CA ALA A 67 -8.00 10.66 0.09
C ALA A 67 -8.00 12.06 0.75
N GLY A 68 -8.38 13.10 0.01
CA GLY A 68 -8.42 14.48 0.50
C GLY A 68 -7.11 15.26 0.34
N LYS A 69 -5.97 14.61 0.16
CA LYS A 69 -4.68 15.27 -0.08
C LYS A 69 -4.50 15.60 -1.57
N ASN A 70 -4.05 16.81 -1.87
CA ASN A 70 -3.71 17.22 -3.23
C ASN A 70 -2.27 16.84 -3.57
N ASP A 71 -1.89 16.92 -4.84
CA ASP A 71 -0.50 16.74 -5.33
C ASP A 71 0.20 15.45 -4.89
N CYS A 72 -0.56 14.38 -4.61
CA CYS A 72 0.00 13.06 -4.36
C CYS A 72 0.63 12.49 -5.63
N THR A 73 1.77 11.82 -5.49
CA THR A 73 2.42 11.09 -6.58
C THR A 73 2.08 9.61 -6.47
N ILE A 74 1.63 9.01 -7.57
CA ILE A 74 1.24 7.61 -7.66
C ILE A 74 2.18 6.89 -8.61
N TYR A 75 2.72 5.78 -8.15
CA TYR A 75 3.57 4.87 -8.91
C TYR A 75 2.81 3.56 -9.13
N VAL A 76 2.71 3.12 -10.37
CA VAL A 76 2.10 1.83 -10.76
C VAL A 76 3.17 0.95 -11.33
N ALA A 77 3.49 -0.16 -10.68
CA ALA A 77 4.53 -1.09 -11.11
C ALA A 77 3.92 -2.35 -11.73
N LYS A 78 4.45 -2.75 -12.90
CA LYS A 78 4.16 -4.03 -13.54
C LYS A 78 5.26 -5.05 -13.27
N VAL A 79 4.93 -6.33 -13.42
CA VAL A 79 5.90 -7.42 -13.46
C VAL A 79 6.74 -7.26 -14.74
N PRO A 80 8.08 -7.15 -14.67
CA PRO A 80 8.91 -6.85 -15.85
C PRO A 80 8.69 -7.81 -17.02
N SER A 81 8.59 -9.11 -16.73
CA SER A 81 8.43 -10.18 -17.73
C SER A 81 7.01 -10.36 -18.26
N ARG A 82 6.01 -9.71 -17.67
CA ARG A 82 4.59 -10.01 -17.93
C ARG A 82 3.76 -8.75 -17.86
N ASN A 83 3.82 -7.79 -18.53
CA ASN A 83 2.98 -6.57 -18.52
C ASN A 83 1.70 -6.62 -17.63
N ILE A 84 1.83 -7.08 -16.38
CA ILE A 84 0.75 -7.23 -15.39
C ILE A 84 1.06 -6.36 -14.19
N VAL A 85 0.14 -5.46 -13.80
CA VAL A 85 0.28 -4.61 -12.62
C VAL A 85 0.19 -5.44 -11.35
N TYR A 86 1.15 -5.28 -10.44
CA TYR A 86 1.19 -5.99 -9.17
C TYR A 86 1.26 -5.08 -7.94
N ARG A 87 1.64 -3.82 -8.12
CA ARG A 87 1.79 -2.87 -7.02
C ARG A 87 1.39 -1.46 -7.44
N THR A 88 0.73 -0.78 -6.52
CA THR A 88 0.49 0.67 -6.61
C THR A 88 1.01 1.31 -5.33
N THR A 89 1.79 2.37 -5.47
CA THR A 89 2.37 3.12 -4.35
C THR A 89 1.98 4.59 -4.46
N ILE A 90 1.53 5.18 -3.35
CA ILE A 90 1.21 6.61 -3.26
C ILE A 90 2.20 7.25 -2.30
N CYS A 91 2.81 8.36 -2.72
CA CYS A 91 3.53 9.27 -1.85
C CYS A 91 2.66 10.53 -1.68
N LEU A 92 2.36 10.88 -0.45
CA LEU A 92 1.75 12.16 -0.12
C LEU A 92 2.75 13.30 -0.43
N PRO A 93 2.31 14.57 -0.48
CA PRO A 93 3.23 15.68 -0.66
C PRO A 93 4.38 15.63 0.36
N PRO A 94 5.62 15.87 -0.06
CA PRO A 94 6.76 15.80 0.83
C PRO A 94 6.71 16.93 1.89
N SER A 95 7.28 16.65 3.06
CA SER A 95 7.43 17.63 4.14
C SER A 95 8.78 17.47 4.82
N GLU A 96 9.37 18.59 5.24
CA GLU A 96 10.55 18.65 6.12
C GLU A 96 10.18 18.86 7.58
N THR A 97 8.89 18.93 7.90
CA THR A 97 8.36 19.05 9.25
C THR A 97 7.87 17.69 9.74
N TRP A 98 8.47 17.18 10.80
CA TRP A 98 8.11 15.88 11.36
C TRP A 98 6.64 15.82 11.80
N GLU A 99 6.15 16.83 12.46
CA GLU A 99 4.78 16.91 12.94
C GLU A 99 3.77 16.69 11.80
N TRP A 100 4.02 17.23 10.61
CA TRP A 100 3.15 17.05 9.46
C TRP A 100 3.17 15.62 8.92
N LEU A 101 4.35 15.02 8.85
CA LEU A 101 4.51 13.61 8.45
C LEU A 101 3.80 12.67 9.44
N GLU A 102 3.98 12.91 10.73
CA GLU A 102 3.37 12.12 11.79
C GLU A 102 1.85 12.26 11.81
N ASN A 103 1.30 13.47 11.62
CA ASN A 103 -0.12 13.72 11.51
C ASN A 103 -0.74 13.03 10.29
N ASP A 104 -0.10 13.14 9.12
CA ASP A 104 -0.54 12.45 7.90
C ASP A 104 -0.50 10.92 8.08
N TYR A 105 0.57 10.39 8.66
CA TYR A 105 0.70 8.98 8.97
C TYR A 105 -0.42 8.50 9.92
N ALA A 106 -0.68 9.22 11.00
CA ALA A 106 -1.71 8.88 11.98
C ALA A 106 -3.12 8.93 11.36
N GLU A 107 -3.40 9.93 10.51
CA GLU A 107 -4.67 10.04 9.77
C GLU A 107 -4.89 8.81 8.88
N PHE A 108 -3.89 8.46 8.05
CA PHE A 108 -3.99 7.32 7.16
C PHE A 108 -4.01 5.99 7.91
N LYS A 109 -3.25 5.85 8.99
CA LYS A 109 -3.30 4.67 9.86
C LYS A 109 -4.71 4.44 10.40
N ARG A 110 -5.36 5.49 10.91
CA ARG A 110 -6.74 5.41 11.41
C ARG A 110 -7.73 5.00 10.31
N MET A 111 -7.64 5.58 9.10
CA MET A 111 -8.50 5.23 7.97
C MET A 111 -8.31 3.77 7.55
N LEU A 112 -7.07 3.30 7.48
CA LEU A 112 -6.74 1.92 7.11
C LEU A 112 -7.18 0.92 8.19
N THR A 113 -6.98 1.25 9.46
CA THR A 113 -7.46 0.43 10.59
C THR A 113 -8.98 0.32 10.59
N SER A 114 -9.70 1.41 10.34
CA SER A 114 -11.16 1.36 10.19
C SER A 114 -11.63 0.44 9.06
N LYS A 115 -10.85 0.33 7.99
CA LYS A 115 -11.23 -0.46 6.79
C LYS A 115 -10.75 -1.91 6.83
N TYR A 116 -9.56 -2.17 7.37
CA TYR A 116 -8.88 -3.46 7.28
C TYR A 116 -8.62 -4.12 8.64
N GLY A 117 -9.09 -3.50 9.73
CA GLY A 117 -8.80 -3.95 11.10
C GLY A 117 -7.42 -3.50 11.58
N GLU A 118 -6.96 -4.04 12.71
CA GLU A 118 -5.66 -3.69 13.27
C GLU A 118 -4.49 -4.13 12.37
N PRO A 119 -3.39 -3.37 12.31
CA PRO A 119 -2.22 -3.76 11.54
C PRO A 119 -1.61 -5.06 12.10
N LYS A 120 -1.15 -5.92 11.21
CA LYS A 120 -0.47 -7.18 11.56
C LYS A 120 0.95 -6.94 12.11
N SER A 121 1.56 -5.84 11.73
CA SER A 121 2.87 -5.40 12.20
C SER A 121 2.92 -3.89 12.16
N CYS A 122 3.47 -3.26 13.20
CA CYS A 122 3.73 -1.82 13.22
C CYS A 122 4.93 -1.51 14.10
N SER A 123 5.59 -0.40 13.78
CA SER A 123 6.58 0.26 14.62
C SER A 123 6.41 1.77 14.46
N GLU A 124 6.55 2.51 15.54
CA GLU A 124 6.48 3.97 15.58
C GLU A 124 7.59 4.46 16.52
N SER A 125 8.84 4.19 16.15
CA SER A 125 9.96 4.40 17.03
C SER A 125 11.22 4.85 16.29
N PHE A 126 12.13 5.44 17.05
CA PHE A 126 13.50 5.70 16.65
C PHE A 126 14.41 4.64 17.29
N LYS A 127 15.49 4.28 16.61
CA LYS A 127 16.46 3.30 17.11
C LYS A 127 17.07 3.77 18.41
N GLU A 128 17.43 2.83 19.27
CA GLU A 128 18.04 3.11 20.58
C GLU A 128 19.28 4.01 20.44
N GLY A 129 19.41 4.96 21.34
CA GLY A 129 20.51 5.94 21.33
C GLY A 129 20.33 7.09 20.35
N THR A 130 19.22 7.14 19.58
CA THR A 130 18.95 8.26 18.67
C THR A 130 18.34 9.43 19.45
N TYR A 131 19.00 10.60 19.41
CA TYR A 131 18.46 11.81 20.02
C TYR A 131 17.49 12.50 19.06
N VAL A 132 16.25 12.72 19.52
CA VAL A 132 15.13 13.21 18.69
C VAL A 132 14.38 14.37 19.36
N GLY A 133 15.10 15.25 20.03
CA GLY A 133 14.53 16.37 20.80
C GLY A 133 13.90 17.49 19.97
N SER A 134 13.95 17.43 18.63
CA SER A 134 13.34 18.41 17.72
C SER A 134 12.91 17.77 16.41
N ASP A 135 12.04 18.44 15.66
CA ASP A 135 11.61 18.02 14.31
C ASP A 135 12.78 17.79 13.38
N TYR A 136 13.75 18.72 13.37
CA TYR A 136 14.96 18.59 12.56
C TYR A 136 15.72 17.30 12.86
N LEU A 137 15.90 16.94 14.12
CA LEU A 137 16.60 15.72 14.54
C LEU A 137 15.81 14.45 14.20
N LYS A 138 14.49 14.48 14.27
CA LYS A 138 13.63 13.39 13.82
C LYS A 138 13.74 13.16 12.30
N ILE A 139 13.72 14.23 11.52
CA ILE A 139 13.93 14.17 10.06
C ILE A 139 15.34 13.67 9.72
N SER A 140 16.37 14.13 10.44
CA SER A 140 17.74 13.63 10.27
C SER A 140 17.83 12.14 10.56
N ALA A 141 17.23 11.69 11.67
CA ALA A 141 17.19 10.27 12.04
C ALA A 141 16.47 9.41 10.98
N LEU A 142 15.38 9.93 10.38
CA LEU A 142 14.70 9.26 9.27
C LEU A 142 15.63 9.11 8.06
N LYS A 143 16.31 10.18 7.66
CA LYS A 143 17.27 10.19 6.55
C LYS A 143 18.44 9.24 6.77
N GLU A 144 18.88 9.09 8.01
CA GLU A 144 19.95 8.18 8.42
C GLU A 144 19.50 6.72 8.61
N GLY A 145 18.21 6.41 8.34
CA GLY A 145 17.65 5.07 8.55
C GLY A 145 17.59 4.63 10.02
N LYS A 146 17.50 5.62 10.94
CA LYS A 146 17.36 5.41 12.40
C LYS A 146 15.92 5.57 12.88
N CYS A 147 14.95 5.53 11.98
CA CYS A 147 13.53 5.70 12.25
C CYS A 147 12.76 4.56 11.62
N ASP A 148 11.92 3.90 12.41
CA ASP A 148 11.03 2.83 11.99
C ASP A 148 9.58 3.27 12.28
N TYR A 149 8.98 3.99 11.32
CA TYR A 149 7.58 4.39 11.34
C TYR A 149 6.83 3.70 10.21
N TYR A 150 6.18 2.58 10.53
CA TYR A 150 5.40 1.81 9.58
C TYR A 150 4.24 1.06 10.22
N SER A 151 3.23 0.76 9.42
CA SER A 151 2.12 -0.15 9.74
C SER A 151 1.79 -1.01 8.52
N ILE A 152 1.56 -2.31 8.74
CA ILE A 152 1.31 -3.30 7.67
C ILE A 152 0.00 -4.03 7.96
N TRP A 153 -0.91 -4.02 7.00
CA TRP A 153 -2.16 -4.76 7.04
C TRP A 153 -2.12 -5.92 6.06
N GLY A 154 -2.56 -7.09 6.53
CA GLY A 154 -2.84 -8.23 5.66
C GLY A 154 -4.32 -8.25 5.31
N ALA A 155 -4.63 -8.13 4.03
CA ALA A 155 -5.95 -8.42 3.48
C ALA A 155 -5.93 -9.78 2.77
N THR A 156 -7.10 -10.38 2.54
CA THR A 156 -7.21 -11.64 1.77
C THR A 156 -6.62 -11.48 0.38
N GLU A 157 -6.78 -10.30 -0.22
CA GLU A 157 -6.37 -9.98 -1.58
C GLU A 157 -4.93 -9.49 -1.66
N GLY A 158 -4.26 -9.17 -0.53
CA GLY A 158 -2.90 -8.65 -0.58
C GLY A 158 -2.39 -8.02 0.71
N VAL A 159 -1.39 -7.18 0.57
CA VAL A 159 -0.73 -6.47 1.67
C VAL A 159 -0.79 -4.97 1.43
N ILE A 160 -1.06 -4.21 2.48
CA ILE A 160 -1.02 -2.76 2.47
C ILE A 160 0.02 -2.32 3.50
N ALA A 161 0.95 -1.46 3.09
CA ALA A 161 2.00 -0.91 3.94
C ALA A 161 1.92 0.61 3.93
N LEU A 162 1.87 1.20 5.11
CA LEU A 162 1.96 2.65 5.36
C LEU A 162 3.27 2.92 6.09
N GLU A 163 4.00 3.94 5.69
CA GLU A 163 5.27 4.29 6.32
C GLU A 163 5.61 5.78 6.17
N ILE A 164 6.38 6.34 7.10
CA ILE A 164 7.09 7.59 6.89
C ILE A 164 8.41 7.23 6.21
N PHE A 165 8.64 7.79 5.02
CA PHE A 165 9.68 7.36 4.11
C PHE A 165 10.53 8.54 3.62
N ASN A 166 11.84 8.31 3.51
CA ASN A 166 12.73 9.21 2.81
C ASN A 166 12.91 8.73 1.37
N ALA A 167 12.41 9.50 0.40
CA ALA A 167 12.37 9.09 -1.01
C ALA A 167 13.75 9.15 -1.69
N ASP A 168 14.62 10.05 -1.24
CA ASP A 168 15.96 10.23 -1.80
C ASP A 168 16.90 10.91 -0.77
N ALA A 169 18.19 10.97 -1.10
CA ALA A 169 19.18 11.63 -0.27
C ALA A 169 18.98 13.16 -0.19
N SER A 170 18.10 13.74 -1.02
CA SER A 170 17.94 15.19 -1.21
C SER A 170 16.84 15.85 -0.36
N SER A 171 16.19 15.14 0.57
CA SER A 171 15.28 15.76 1.56
C SER A 171 13.78 15.51 1.37
N ASN A 172 13.34 14.69 0.44
CA ASN A 172 11.92 14.45 0.21
C ASN A 172 11.34 13.37 1.13
N CYS A 173 11.14 13.72 2.40
CA CYS A 173 10.42 12.84 3.33
C CYS A 173 8.92 12.93 3.06
N CYS A 174 8.25 11.80 2.97
CA CYS A 174 6.81 11.73 2.74
C CYS A 174 6.17 10.54 3.47
N VAL A 175 4.87 10.59 3.64
CA VAL A 175 4.09 9.40 3.97
C VAL A 175 3.84 8.62 2.70
N ARG A 176 4.24 7.35 2.72
CA ARG A 176 4.12 6.42 1.60
C ARG A 176 3.13 5.32 1.94
N LEU A 177 2.18 5.07 1.05
CA LEU A 177 1.19 4.00 1.16
C LEU A 177 1.30 3.08 -0.05
N SER A 178 1.59 1.81 0.18
CA SER A 178 1.81 0.80 -0.87
C SER A 178 0.77 -0.31 -0.78
N TYR A 179 0.20 -0.68 -1.92
CA TYR A 179 -0.73 -1.78 -2.12
C TYR A 179 -0.06 -2.87 -2.95
N PHE A 180 0.06 -4.06 -2.42
CA PHE A 180 0.64 -5.22 -3.10
C PHE A 180 -0.46 -6.25 -3.33
N ASP A 181 -0.82 -6.47 -4.58
CA ASP A 181 -1.76 -7.53 -4.94
C ASP A 181 -1.14 -8.90 -4.71
N ARG A 182 -1.81 -9.79 -3.97
CA ARG A 182 -1.25 -11.08 -3.56
C ARG A 182 -0.90 -11.97 -4.73
N ILE A 183 -1.80 -12.05 -5.72
CA ILE A 183 -1.66 -12.94 -6.87
C ILE A 183 -0.50 -12.46 -7.75
N ASN A 184 -0.54 -11.18 -8.13
CA ASN A 184 0.43 -10.62 -9.06
C ASN A 184 1.78 -10.34 -8.41
N TYR A 185 1.84 -10.09 -7.10
CA TYR A 185 3.11 -9.98 -6.37
C TYR A 185 3.86 -11.31 -6.32
N LYS A 186 3.13 -12.43 -6.19
CA LYS A 186 3.74 -13.76 -6.30
C LYS A 186 4.38 -13.96 -7.68
N LEU A 187 3.69 -13.59 -8.76
CA LEU A 187 4.25 -13.63 -10.12
C LEU A 187 5.51 -12.77 -10.26
N ALA A 188 5.52 -11.58 -9.65
CA ALA A 188 6.69 -10.69 -9.66
C ALA A 188 7.88 -11.28 -8.90
N LYS A 189 7.63 -11.97 -7.79
CA LYS A 189 8.66 -12.66 -7.01
C LYS A 189 9.23 -13.85 -7.77
N ASP A 190 8.36 -14.69 -8.33
CA ASP A 190 8.75 -15.88 -9.09
C ASP A 190 9.57 -15.49 -10.34
N SER A 191 9.21 -14.39 -11.01
CA SER A 191 9.97 -13.86 -12.16
C SER A 191 11.41 -13.52 -11.78
N LYS A 192 11.63 -12.84 -10.66
CA LYS A 192 12.98 -12.49 -10.19
C LYS A 192 13.83 -13.70 -9.77
N GLN A 193 13.18 -14.75 -9.29
CA GLN A 193 13.89 -16.00 -8.93
C GLN A 193 14.36 -16.77 -10.17
N ASN A 194 13.65 -16.64 -11.29
CA ASN A 194 14.05 -17.29 -12.55
C ASN A 194 15.21 -16.57 -13.28
N ASP A 195 15.54 -15.34 -12.85
CA ASP A 195 16.67 -14.57 -13.39
C ASP A 195 18.00 -14.88 -12.66
N LEU A 196 17.96 -15.71 -11.58
CA LEU A 196 19.11 -16.16 -10.79
C LEU A 196 19.56 -17.57 -11.18
#